data_946ebf1080957d3f81b456cd35a433fe
#
_entry.id   946ebf1080957d3f81b456cd35a433fe
#
_cell.length_a   1.000
_cell.length_b   1.000
_cell.length_c   1.000
_cell.angle_alpha   90.00
_cell.angle_beta   90.00
_cell.angle_gamma   90.00
#
_symmetry.space_group_name_H-M   'P 1'
#
loop_
_entity.id
_entity.type
_entity.pdbx_description
1 polymer ?
#
loop_
_entity_poly.entity_id
_entity_poly.type
_entity_poly.pdbx_seq_one_letter_code
_entity_poly.pdbx_strand_id
1 'polypeptide(L)'
;MNVPLIERLRFIGIFSNNLDEFYKVRYATVKRIARLEEAKNRVFGDRPAEVLLKEITNKTIALQKESLDTLNALHAALEQENIFIVREDEINEEQRLFINTYFSQEVGPSLVTLMLNNIESISRIKDVNAFLAVRMELDAEKHPFLDPIQFALIEIPSSLKRFVVLPSAEGKTHVMLLDDLIRTQLSTIFDVFQNKTIEAHMVKFSRDAELDIDDDLSKSYVEKVAESVKDRSHGEAVRFVYDQDIAEDTFCLLYTSPSPRDA
;
A
#
# COMPACT_ATOMS: atom_id res chain seq x y z
N MET A 1 32.81 -8.37 4.59
CA MET A 1 32.44 -7.02 5.05
C MET A 1 31.26 -7.15 6.00
N ASN A 2 31.45 -6.75 7.27
CA ASN A 2 30.35 -6.78 8.25
C ASN A 2 29.55 -5.46 8.15
N VAL A 3 28.52 -5.44 7.31
CA VAL A 3 27.58 -4.30 7.26
C VAL A 3 26.63 -4.43 8.45
N PRO A 4 26.47 -3.38 9.29
CA PRO A 4 25.54 -3.39 10.41
C PRO A 4 24.11 -3.75 9.99
N LEU A 5 23.36 -4.46 10.85
CA LEU A 5 22.01 -4.92 10.54
C LEU A 5 21.07 -3.78 10.14
N ILE A 6 21.15 -2.64 10.84
CA ILE A 6 20.33 -1.46 10.54
C ILE A 6 20.60 -0.91 9.13
N GLU A 7 21.85 -0.92 8.68
CA GLU A 7 22.19 -0.48 7.34
C GLU A 7 21.69 -1.46 6.28
N ARG A 8 21.70 -2.75 6.58
CA ARG A 8 21.12 -3.77 5.68
C ARG A 8 19.62 -3.59 5.54
N LEU A 9 18.88 -3.28 6.61
CA LEU A 9 17.47 -2.93 6.58
C LEU A 9 17.22 -1.67 5.74
N ARG A 10 18.06 -0.63 5.89
CA ARG A 10 17.98 0.59 5.07
C ARG A 10 18.12 0.29 3.59
N PHE A 11 19.02 -0.62 3.19
CA PHE A 11 19.18 -1.00 1.79
C PHE A 11 17.94 -1.67 1.22
N ILE A 12 17.19 -2.48 1.99
CA ILE A 12 15.91 -3.04 1.57
C ILE A 12 14.88 -1.91 1.36
N GLY A 13 14.82 -0.93 2.25
CA GLY A 13 13.96 0.25 2.08
C GLY A 13 14.33 1.06 0.83
N ILE A 14 15.62 1.26 0.55
CA ILE A 14 16.10 1.94 -0.66
C ILE A 14 15.71 1.15 -1.91
N PHE A 15 15.86 -0.17 -1.89
CA PHE A 15 15.42 -1.03 -3.00
C PHE A 15 13.93 -0.87 -3.29
N SER A 16 13.09 -0.90 -2.25
CA SER A 16 11.64 -0.73 -2.38
C SER A 16 11.28 0.63 -2.99
N ASN A 17 11.90 1.72 -2.53
CA ASN A 17 11.68 3.06 -3.06
C ASN A 17 12.14 3.20 -4.51
N ASN A 18 13.31 2.66 -4.85
CA ASN A 18 13.81 2.67 -6.22
C ASN A 18 12.92 1.88 -7.17
N LEU A 19 12.34 0.78 -6.68
CA LEU A 19 11.42 -0.02 -7.47
C LEU A 19 10.08 0.73 -7.70
N ASP A 20 9.57 1.44 -6.71
CA ASP A 20 8.40 2.29 -6.87
C ASP A 20 8.65 3.39 -7.92
N GLU A 21 9.78 4.09 -7.83
CA GLU A 21 10.14 5.14 -8.78
C GLU A 21 10.34 4.59 -10.19
N PHE A 22 10.94 3.41 -10.31
CA PHE A 22 11.07 2.73 -11.58
C PHE A 22 9.71 2.45 -12.25
N TYR A 23 8.73 2.00 -11.46
CA TYR A 23 7.38 1.75 -11.98
C TYR A 23 6.65 3.04 -12.35
N LYS A 24 6.75 4.07 -11.52
CA LYS A 24 6.11 5.38 -11.76
C LYS A 24 6.58 6.07 -13.04
N VAL A 25 7.84 5.87 -13.43
CA VAL A 25 8.45 6.58 -14.56
C VAL A 25 8.73 5.62 -15.72
N ARG A 26 9.62 4.62 -15.52
CA ARG A 26 10.13 3.80 -16.62
C ARG A 26 9.12 2.78 -17.11
N TYR A 27 8.52 2.03 -16.21
CA TYR A 27 7.50 1.05 -16.53
C TYR A 27 6.27 1.73 -17.14
N ALA A 28 5.82 2.84 -16.56
CA ALA A 28 4.72 3.65 -17.05
C ALA A 28 4.95 4.11 -18.50
N THR A 29 6.15 4.61 -18.81
CA THR A 29 6.51 5.02 -20.19
C THR A 29 6.40 3.84 -21.16
N VAL A 30 6.92 2.66 -20.82
CA VAL A 30 6.82 1.48 -21.67
C VAL A 30 5.36 1.05 -21.86
N LYS A 31 4.54 1.13 -20.79
CA LYS A 31 3.11 0.80 -20.80
C LYS A 31 2.32 1.74 -21.73
N ARG A 32 2.59 3.06 -21.68
CA ARG A 32 1.99 4.04 -22.60
C ARG A 32 2.36 3.73 -24.06
N ILE A 33 3.63 3.48 -24.32
CA ILE A 33 4.09 3.14 -25.67
C ILE A 33 3.43 1.86 -26.19
N ALA A 34 3.28 0.83 -25.35
CA ALA A 34 2.62 -0.43 -25.75
C ALA A 34 1.16 -0.25 -26.19
N ARG A 35 0.47 0.82 -25.74
CA ARG A 35 -0.94 1.13 -26.08
C ARG A 35 -1.11 1.88 -27.39
N LEU A 36 -0.09 2.58 -27.86
CA LEU A 36 -0.16 3.31 -29.13
C LEU A 36 -0.19 2.31 -30.30
N GLU A 37 -1.26 2.33 -31.11
CA GLU A 37 -1.42 1.40 -32.25
C GLU A 37 -0.26 1.47 -33.24
N GLU A 38 0.29 2.65 -33.47
CA GLU A 38 1.49 2.85 -34.29
C GLU A 38 2.77 2.29 -33.67
N ALA A 39 2.75 1.99 -32.39
CA ALA A 39 3.91 1.53 -31.63
C ALA A 39 4.00 0.01 -31.49
N LYS A 40 3.04 -0.76 -32.02
CA LYS A 40 3.15 -2.22 -32.10
C LYS A 40 4.44 -2.68 -32.79
N ASN A 41 5.04 -1.78 -33.56
CA ASN A 41 6.35 -1.98 -34.26
C ASN A 41 7.50 -1.17 -33.61
N ARG A 42 7.25 -0.37 -32.56
CA ARG A 42 8.34 0.32 -31.86
C ARG A 42 9.02 -0.66 -30.92
N VAL A 43 10.27 -0.86 -31.22
CA VAL A 43 11.13 -1.83 -30.57
C VAL A 43 12.05 -1.08 -29.62
N PHE A 44 12.04 -1.43 -28.34
CA PHE A 44 13.09 -1.00 -27.42
C PHE A 44 14.32 -1.90 -27.63
N GLY A 45 15.29 -1.41 -28.40
CA GLY A 45 16.30 -2.29 -28.96
C GLY A 45 15.62 -3.25 -29.98
N ASP A 46 15.71 -4.55 -29.78
CA ASP A 46 15.11 -5.55 -30.68
C ASP A 46 13.86 -6.22 -30.08
N ARG A 47 13.14 -5.57 -29.12
CA ARG A 47 12.04 -6.20 -28.37
C ARG A 47 10.74 -5.40 -28.45
N PRO A 48 9.58 -6.06 -28.69
CA PRO A 48 8.27 -5.44 -28.56
C PRO A 48 8.01 -4.96 -27.13
N ALA A 49 7.30 -3.83 -26.97
CA ALA A 49 7.02 -3.24 -25.65
C ALA A 49 6.27 -4.20 -24.70
N GLU A 50 5.32 -4.98 -25.21
CA GLU A 50 4.57 -5.98 -24.43
C GLU A 50 5.47 -7.10 -23.87
N VAL A 51 6.45 -7.56 -24.67
CA VAL A 51 7.42 -8.56 -24.23
C VAL A 51 8.29 -7.98 -23.11
N LEU A 52 8.74 -6.74 -23.28
CA LEU A 52 9.53 -6.02 -22.28
C LEU A 52 8.76 -5.83 -20.96
N LEU A 53 7.48 -5.44 -21.02
CA LEU A 53 6.61 -5.31 -19.82
C LEU A 53 6.53 -6.64 -19.06
N LYS A 54 6.33 -7.75 -19.77
CA LYS A 54 6.26 -9.09 -19.16
C LYS A 54 7.60 -9.49 -18.52
N GLU A 55 8.71 -9.22 -19.18
CA GLU A 55 10.06 -9.49 -18.64
C GLU A 55 10.32 -8.66 -17.38
N ILE A 56 9.96 -7.37 -17.38
CA ILE A 56 10.09 -6.48 -16.22
C ILE A 56 9.26 -7.02 -15.06
N THR A 57 8.00 -7.38 -15.31
CA THR A 57 7.10 -7.91 -14.25
C THR A 57 7.67 -9.19 -13.65
N ASN A 58 8.09 -10.16 -14.46
CA ASN A 58 8.68 -11.40 -13.99
C ASN A 58 9.95 -11.17 -13.17
N LYS A 59 10.81 -10.26 -13.64
CA LYS A 59 12.05 -9.90 -12.93
C LYS A 59 11.75 -9.23 -11.60
N THR A 60 10.75 -8.36 -11.56
CA THR A 60 10.31 -7.69 -10.33
C THR A 60 9.80 -8.68 -9.30
N ILE A 61 8.95 -9.62 -9.71
CA ILE A 61 8.44 -10.67 -8.81
C ILE A 61 9.59 -11.47 -8.19
N ALA A 62 10.58 -11.85 -9.01
CA ALA A 62 11.75 -12.57 -8.51
C ALA A 62 12.57 -11.74 -7.50
N LEU A 63 12.80 -10.46 -7.80
CA LEU A 63 13.53 -9.54 -6.91
C LEU A 63 12.77 -9.24 -5.61
N GLN A 64 11.44 -9.14 -5.66
CA GLN A 64 10.62 -8.96 -4.46
C GLN A 64 10.70 -10.19 -3.55
N LYS A 65 10.68 -11.39 -4.11
CA LYS A 65 10.85 -12.63 -3.35
C LYS A 65 12.23 -12.67 -2.65
N GLU A 66 13.30 -12.37 -3.39
CA GLU A 66 14.66 -12.31 -2.83
C GLU A 66 14.77 -11.24 -1.71
N SER A 67 14.11 -10.08 -1.90
CA SER A 67 14.06 -9.03 -0.89
C SER A 67 13.32 -9.49 0.37
N LEU A 68 12.20 -10.21 0.23
CA LEU A 68 11.45 -10.77 1.35
C LEU A 68 12.26 -11.82 2.11
N ASP A 69 12.93 -12.73 1.40
CA ASP A 69 13.80 -13.75 2.01
C ASP A 69 14.94 -13.08 2.79
N THR A 70 15.50 -12.01 2.24
CA THR A 70 16.54 -11.21 2.91
C THR A 70 16.00 -10.50 4.15
N LEU A 71 14.79 -9.93 4.10
CA LEU A 71 14.14 -9.29 5.24
C LEU A 71 13.88 -10.28 6.37
N ASN A 72 13.38 -11.48 6.06
CA ASN A 72 13.17 -12.54 7.05
C ASN A 72 14.47 -12.97 7.73
N ALA A 73 15.56 -13.11 6.96
CA ALA A 73 16.87 -13.39 7.53
C ALA A 73 17.41 -12.25 8.43
N LEU A 74 17.07 -11.00 8.12
CA LEU A 74 17.40 -9.85 8.95
C LEU A 74 16.60 -9.81 10.24
N HIS A 75 15.31 -10.16 10.21
CA HIS A 75 14.49 -10.30 11.43
C HIS A 75 15.09 -11.34 12.37
N ALA A 76 15.43 -12.53 11.86
CA ALA A 76 16.09 -13.57 12.66
C ALA A 76 17.45 -13.10 13.25
N ALA A 77 18.19 -12.28 12.52
CA ALA A 77 19.45 -11.71 13.03
C ALA A 77 19.22 -10.62 14.09
N LEU A 78 18.14 -9.84 13.99
CA LEU A 78 17.76 -8.85 15.03
C LEU A 78 17.35 -9.53 16.33
N GLU A 79 16.65 -10.66 16.27
CA GLU A 79 16.29 -11.44 17.46
C GLU A 79 17.52 -11.92 18.24
N GLN A 80 18.61 -12.25 17.55
CA GLN A 80 19.89 -12.60 18.20
C GLN A 80 20.52 -11.42 18.95
N GLU A 81 20.17 -10.19 18.55
CA GLU A 81 20.56 -8.94 19.22
C GLU A 81 19.50 -8.46 20.22
N ASN A 82 18.55 -9.32 20.61
CA ASN A 82 17.44 -9.02 21.50
C ASN A 82 16.46 -7.93 20.99
N ILE A 83 16.35 -7.76 19.67
CA ILE A 83 15.38 -6.87 19.02
C ILE A 83 14.35 -7.71 18.32
N PHE A 84 13.10 -7.61 18.74
CA PHE A 84 11.98 -8.43 18.27
C PHE A 84 10.98 -7.53 17.53
N ILE A 85 10.62 -7.92 16.31
CA ILE A 85 9.50 -7.33 15.59
C ILE A 85 8.24 -8.10 16.00
N VAL A 86 7.32 -7.43 16.67
CA VAL A 86 6.10 -8.03 17.27
C VAL A 86 4.92 -7.76 16.34
N ARG A 87 4.16 -8.79 16.03
CA ARG A 87 2.92 -8.70 15.23
C ARG A 87 1.70 -8.53 16.12
N GLU A 88 0.55 -8.23 15.51
CA GLU A 88 -0.72 -7.99 16.19
C GLU A 88 -1.24 -9.17 17.03
N ASP A 89 -0.87 -10.41 16.68
CA ASP A 89 -1.25 -11.66 17.36
C ASP A 89 -0.26 -12.11 18.45
N GLU A 90 0.89 -11.44 18.57
CA GLU A 90 1.98 -11.81 19.49
C GLU A 90 2.07 -10.91 20.74
N ILE A 91 1.17 -9.92 20.89
CA ILE A 91 1.21 -8.95 21.99
C ILE A 91 0.77 -9.57 23.32
N ASN A 92 1.49 -9.20 24.39
CA ASN A 92 1.08 -9.52 25.76
C ASN A 92 0.15 -8.41 26.34
N GLU A 93 -0.35 -8.63 27.59
CA GLU A 93 -1.32 -7.73 28.20
C GLU A 93 -0.75 -6.33 28.50
N GLU A 94 0.51 -6.22 28.93
CA GLU A 94 1.16 -4.93 29.17
C GLU A 94 1.31 -4.13 27.87
N GLN A 95 1.70 -4.80 26.80
CA GLN A 95 1.79 -4.21 25.46
C GLN A 95 0.43 -3.79 24.94
N ARG A 96 -0.62 -4.57 25.18
CA ARG A 96 -2.00 -4.25 24.83
C ARG A 96 -2.47 -2.96 25.50
N LEU A 97 -2.22 -2.81 26.81
CA LEU A 97 -2.57 -1.59 27.53
C LEU A 97 -1.83 -0.36 26.99
N PHE A 98 -0.55 -0.52 26.70
CA PHE A 98 0.25 0.54 26.08
C PHE A 98 -0.31 0.91 24.70
N ILE A 99 -0.57 -0.07 23.84
CA ILE A 99 -1.11 0.13 22.48
C ILE A 99 -2.44 0.85 22.53
N ASN A 100 -3.37 0.45 23.41
CA ASN A 100 -4.67 1.10 23.57
C ASN A 100 -4.52 2.58 23.93
N THR A 101 -3.60 2.89 24.85
CA THR A 101 -3.33 4.26 25.28
C THR A 101 -2.71 5.07 24.15
N TYR A 102 -1.68 4.54 23.52
CA TYR A 102 -0.97 5.20 22.41
C TYR A 102 -1.90 5.41 21.21
N PHE A 103 -2.74 4.41 20.89
CA PHE A 103 -3.74 4.52 19.85
C PHE A 103 -4.73 5.67 20.12
N SER A 104 -5.31 5.72 21.30
CA SER A 104 -6.32 6.74 21.65
C SER A 104 -5.75 8.16 21.65
N GLN A 105 -4.48 8.34 22.02
CA GLN A 105 -3.86 9.66 22.17
C GLN A 105 -3.21 10.17 20.86
N GLU A 106 -2.56 9.30 20.10
CA GLU A 106 -1.71 9.69 18.99
C GLU A 106 -2.20 9.17 17.64
N VAL A 107 -2.52 7.87 17.56
CA VAL A 107 -2.80 7.21 16.27
C VAL A 107 -4.22 7.51 15.81
N GLY A 108 -5.22 7.23 16.65
CA GLY A 108 -6.64 7.39 16.33
C GLY A 108 -7.00 8.77 15.78
N PRO A 109 -6.57 9.89 16.42
CA PRO A 109 -6.82 11.24 15.91
C PRO A 109 -6.19 11.55 14.55
N SER A 110 -5.19 10.77 14.14
CA SER A 110 -4.45 10.93 12.86
C SER A 110 -4.97 10.04 11.75
N LEU A 111 -5.92 9.12 12.04
CA LEU A 111 -6.42 8.18 11.04
C LEU A 111 -7.42 8.84 10.09
N VAL A 112 -7.28 8.48 8.82
CA VAL A 112 -8.27 8.75 7.78
C VAL A 112 -8.81 7.42 7.29
N THR A 113 -10.12 7.23 7.44
CA THR A 113 -10.83 6.02 7.02
C THR A 113 -11.80 6.37 5.88
N LEU A 114 -11.76 5.59 4.80
CA LEU A 114 -12.61 5.74 3.64
C LEU A 114 -13.43 4.47 3.44
N MET A 115 -14.76 4.55 3.53
CA MET A 115 -15.64 3.43 3.16
C MET A 115 -15.73 3.29 1.65
N LEU A 116 -15.56 2.07 1.13
CA LEU A 116 -15.57 1.77 -0.31
C LEU A 116 -16.97 1.36 -0.80
N ASN A 117 -17.97 2.17 -0.50
CA ASN A 117 -19.34 1.87 -0.89
C ASN A 117 -19.63 2.13 -2.39
N ASN A 118 -18.74 2.88 -3.06
CA ASN A 118 -18.84 3.20 -4.49
C ASN A 118 -17.45 3.16 -5.14
N ILE A 119 -17.39 2.63 -6.33
CA ILE A 119 -16.18 2.49 -7.16
C ILE A 119 -15.48 3.84 -7.40
N GLU A 120 -16.21 4.95 -7.46
CA GLU A 120 -15.65 6.31 -7.58
C GLU A 120 -14.72 6.70 -6.43
N SER A 121 -14.86 6.08 -5.26
CA SER A 121 -14.05 6.38 -4.09
C SER A 121 -12.57 5.98 -4.27
N ILE A 122 -12.29 4.91 -5.02
CA ILE A 122 -10.94 4.37 -5.20
C ILE A 122 -10.09 5.26 -6.12
N SER A 123 -10.70 5.96 -7.07
CA SER A 123 -9.99 6.89 -7.96
C SER A 123 -9.34 8.06 -7.21
N ARG A 124 -9.80 8.35 -5.99
CA ARG A 124 -9.30 9.46 -5.14
C ARG A 124 -8.14 9.06 -4.23
N ILE A 125 -7.73 7.79 -4.24
CA ILE A 125 -6.63 7.31 -3.40
C ILE A 125 -5.32 7.90 -3.91
N LYS A 126 -4.62 8.61 -3.02
CA LYS A 126 -3.29 9.17 -3.32
C LYS A 126 -2.27 8.03 -3.42
N ASP A 127 -1.41 8.09 -4.42
CA ASP A 127 -0.38 7.08 -4.70
C ASP A 127 0.86 7.16 -3.79
N VAL A 128 0.90 8.14 -2.89
CA VAL A 128 2.07 8.39 -2.01
C VAL A 128 2.04 7.53 -0.76
N ASN A 129 0.84 7.16 -0.29
CA ASN A 129 0.66 6.49 0.99
C ASN A 129 0.38 5.00 0.84
N ALA A 130 0.69 4.25 1.91
CA ALA A 130 0.24 2.88 2.08
C ALA A 130 -1.11 2.89 2.81
N PHE A 131 -1.93 1.87 2.58
CA PHE A 131 -3.26 1.74 3.17
C PHE A 131 -3.42 0.35 3.78
N LEU A 132 -4.29 0.23 4.77
CA LEU A 132 -4.90 -1.03 5.14
C LEU A 132 -6.24 -1.16 4.43
N ALA A 133 -6.36 -2.17 3.58
CA ALA A 133 -7.63 -2.57 2.99
C ALA A 133 -8.36 -3.45 4.00
N VAL A 134 -9.46 -2.94 4.51
CA VAL A 134 -10.27 -3.58 5.55
C VAL A 134 -11.47 -4.26 4.91
N ARG A 135 -11.68 -5.50 5.29
CA ARG A 135 -12.86 -6.29 4.94
C ARG A 135 -13.62 -6.65 6.22
N MET A 136 -14.90 -6.33 6.26
CA MET A 136 -15.79 -6.60 7.41
C MET A 136 -16.95 -7.47 6.96
N GLU A 137 -17.22 -8.53 7.69
CA GLU A 137 -18.45 -9.30 7.56
C GLU A 137 -19.44 -8.86 8.62
N LEU A 138 -20.60 -8.36 8.21
CA LEU A 138 -21.63 -7.85 9.10
C LEU A 138 -22.61 -8.93 9.51
N ASP A 139 -23.24 -8.71 10.65
CA ASP A 139 -24.39 -9.49 11.06
C ASP A 139 -25.66 -9.00 10.34
N ALA A 140 -26.18 -9.82 9.43
CA ALA A 140 -27.36 -9.49 8.64
C ALA A 140 -28.61 -9.21 9.50
N GLU A 141 -28.70 -9.80 10.70
CA GLU A 141 -29.81 -9.55 11.62
C GLU A 141 -29.74 -8.14 12.24
N LYS A 142 -28.51 -7.65 12.47
CA LYS A 142 -28.27 -6.32 13.02
C LYS A 142 -28.25 -5.22 11.96
N HIS A 143 -27.86 -5.57 10.75
CA HIS A 143 -27.70 -4.64 9.64
C HIS A 143 -28.46 -5.08 8.37
N PRO A 144 -29.82 -5.18 8.42
CA PRO A 144 -30.61 -5.75 7.33
C PRO A 144 -30.62 -4.90 6.06
N PHE A 145 -30.14 -3.66 6.09
CA PHE A 145 -30.11 -2.73 4.97
C PHE A 145 -28.70 -2.49 4.40
N LEU A 146 -27.69 -3.14 4.96
CA LEU A 146 -26.31 -3.05 4.46
C LEU A 146 -25.93 -4.36 3.77
N ASP A 147 -25.02 -4.24 2.79
CA ASP A 147 -24.39 -5.42 2.21
C ASP A 147 -23.67 -6.21 3.30
N PRO A 148 -23.75 -7.55 3.29
CA PRO A 148 -23.14 -8.40 4.31
C PRO A 148 -21.62 -8.20 4.42
N ILE A 149 -20.96 -7.84 3.32
CA ILE A 149 -19.54 -7.54 3.27
C ILE A 149 -19.37 -6.04 3.04
N GLN A 150 -18.62 -5.40 3.92
CA GLN A 150 -18.25 -4.00 3.80
C GLN A 150 -16.74 -3.87 3.64
N PHE A 151 -16.33 -2.88 2.87
CA PHE A 151 -14.93 -2.59 2.61
C PHE A 151 -14.58 -1.17 3.01
N ALA A 152 -13.38 -1.01 3.55
CA ALA A 152 -12.83 0.31 3.87
C ALA A 152 -11.34 0.37 3.57
N LEU A 153 -10.80 1.57 3.46
CA LEU A 153 -9.37 1.84 3.45
C LEU A 153 -9.02 2.72 4.64
N ILE A 154 -7.97 2.35 5.33
CA ILE A 154 -7.34 3.19 6.36
C ILE A 154 -6.01 3.68 5.80
N GLU A 155 -5.85 4.98 5.66
CA GLU A 155 -4.59 5.59 5.26
C GLU A 155 -3.59 5.47 6.43
N ILE A 156 -2.39 4.93 6.17
CA ILE A 156 -1.33 4.88 7.18
C ILE A 156 -0.73 6.27 7.33
N PRO A 157 -0.85 6.90 8.52
CA PRO A 157 -0.39 8.27 8.73
C PRO A 157 1.11 8.42 8.52
N SER A 158 1.51 9.21 7.52
CA SER A 158 2.94 9.53 7.28
C SER A 158 3.53 10.50 8.31
N SER A 159 2.69 11.17 9.09
CA SER A 159 3.10 12.07 10.18
C SER A 159 3.58 11.32 11.42
N LEU A 160 3.21 10.06 11.58
CA LEU A 160 3.59 9.23 12.71
C LEU A 160 4.81 8.35 12.39
N LYS A 161 5.51 7.93 13.46
CA LYS A 161 6.62 6.99 13.33
C LYS A 161 6.11 5.62 12.89
N ARG A 162 6.76 5.05 11.88
CA ARG A 162 6.41 3.72 11.37
C ARG A 162 6.69 2.59 12.34
N PHE A 163 7.67 2.78 13.23
CA PHE A 163 8.08 1.81 14.23
C PHE A 163 7.73 2.33 15.61
N VAL A 164 6.99 1.54 16.38
CA VAL A 164 6.57 1.83 17.74
C VAL A 164 7.30 0.88 18.68
N VAL A 165 8.04 1.44 19.66
CA VAL A 165 8.71 0.65 20.68
C VAL A 165 7.72 0.30 21.76
N LEU A 166 7.53 -0.99 22.04
CA LEU A 166 6.61 -1.52 23.02
C LEU A 166 7.29 -1.74 24.38
N PRO A 167 6.56 -1.74 25.50
CA PRO A 167 7.07 -2.23 26.76
C PRO A 167 7.65 -3.62 26.61
N SER A 168 8.81 -3.84 27.24
CA SER A 168 9.53 -5.11 27.15
C SER A 168 10.36 -5.38 28.38
N ALA A 169 10.71 -6.64 28.65
CA ALA A 169 11.59 -7.01 29.74
C ALA A 169 12.99 -6.40 29.57
N GLU A 170 13.73 -6.25 30.67
CA GLU A 170 15.07 -5.71 30.66
C GLU A 170 15.99 -6.47 29.70
N GLY A 171 16.78 -5.74 28.91
CA GLY A 171 17.68 -6.28 27.90
C GLY A 171 17.03 -6.71 26.59
N LYS A 172 15.70 -6.55 26.43
CA LYS A 172 14.97 -6.80 25.18
C LYS A 172 14.38 -5.52 24.64
N THR A 173 14.23 -5.44 23.33
CA THR A 173 13.53 -4.35 22.64
C THR A 173 12.44 -4.95 21.75
N HIS A 174 11.20 -4.68 22.05
CA HIS A 174 10.05 -5.06 21.22
C HIS A 174 9.64 -3.88 20.35
N VAL A 175 9.51 -4.09 19.07
CA VAL A 175 9.13 -3.07 18.09
C VAL A 175 7.94 -3.58 17.28
N MET A 176 6.91 -2.77 17.14
CA MET A 176 5.75 -3.07 16.32
C MET A 176 5.66 -2.09 15.15
N LEU A 177 5.22 -2.56 14.00
CA LEU A 177 4.89 -1.68 12.88
C LEU A 177 3.58 -0.94 13.15
N LEU A 178 3.46 0.28 12.66
CA LEU A 178 2.26 1.11 12.86
C LEU A 178 1.01 0.46 12.26
N ASP A 179 1.15 -0.23 11.14
CA ASP A 179 0.04 -0.97 10.51
C ASP A 179 -0.42 -2.16 11.37
N ASP A 180 0.50 -2.91 12.00
CA ASP A 180 0.15 -3.98 12.93
C ASP A 180 -0.54 -3.41 14.18
N LEU A 181 -0.06 -2.27 14.68
CA LEU A 181 -0.72 -1.56 15.77
C LEU A 181 -2.16 -1.18 15.40
N ILE A 182 -2.38 -0.63 14.21
CA ILE A 182 -3.72 -0.27 13.73
C ILE A 182 -4.59 -1.52 13.59
N ARG A 183 -4.05 -2.66 13.12
CA ARG A 183 -4.79 -3.94 13.05
C ARG A 183 -5.31 -4.38 14.41
N THR A 184 -4.55 -4.18 15.49
CA THR A 184 -5.03 -4.51 16.85
C THR A 184 -6.26 -3.71 17.26
N GLN A 185 -6.55 -2.58 16.62
CA GLN A 185 -7.61 -1.63 16.95
C GLN A 185 -8.78 -1.60 15.98
N LEU A 186 -8.81 -2.51 15.00
CA LEU A 186 -9.87 -2.54 13.98
C LEU A 186 -11.26 -2.59 14.56
N SER A 187 -11.48 -3.40 15.60
CA SER A 187 -12.78 -3.49 16.29
C SER A 187 -13.19 -2.18 16.94
N THR A 188 -12.23 -1.38 17.41
CA THR A 188 -12.49 -0.05 17.97
C THR A 188 -12.80 0.97 16.88
N ILE A 189 -12.04 0.94 15.78
CA ILE A 189 -12.22 1.85 14.64
C ILE A 189 -13.59 1.65 13.98
N PHE A 190 -14.04 0.40 13.88
CA PHE A 190 -15.29 0.00 13.20
C PHE A 190 -16.37 -0.50 14.16
N ASP A 191 -16.34 -0.07 15.44
CA ASP A 191 -17.27 -0.49 16.50
C ASP A 191 -18.75 -0.30 16.09
N VAL A 192 -19.04 0.76 15.35
CA VAL A 192 -20.40 1.07 14.87
C VAL A 192 -21.00 -0.04 14.00
N PHE A 193 -20.18 -0.84 13.31
CA PHE A 193 -20.64 -1.91 12.45
C PHE A 193 -20.92 -3.23 13.15
N GLN A 194 -20.49 -3.41 14.41
CA GLN A 194 -20.68 -4.64 15.19
C GLN A 194 -20.42 -5.90 14.33
N ASN A 195 -19.32 -5.90 13.61
CA ASN A 195 -18.95 -6.93 12.64
C ASN A 195 -18.77 -8.32 13.30
N LYS A 196 -19.00 -9.39 12.55
CA LYS A 196 -18.70 -10.78 12.93
C LYS A 196 -17.22 -11.06 12.80
N THR A 197 -16.65 -10.66 11.66
CA THR A 197 -15.23 -10.78 11.37
C THR A 197 -14.72 -9.48 10.77
N ILE A 198 -13.46 -9.16 11.04
CA ILE A 198 -12.78 -8.01 10.47
C ILE A 198 -11.33 -8.40 10.23
N GLU A 199 -10.85 -8.11 9.04
CA GLU A 199 -9.47 -8.32 8.64
C GLU A 199 -8.94 -7.12 7.87
N ALA A 200 -7.63 -6.91 7.86
CA ALA A 200 -7.01 -5.80 7.15
C ALA A 200 -5.66 -6.19 6.58
N HIS A 201 -5.45 -5.88 5.31
CA HIS A 201 -4.26 -6.19 4.55
C HIS A 201 -3.59 -4.93 4.02
N MET A 202 -2.26 -4.89 4.06
CA MET A 202 -1.52 -3.77 3.49
C MET A 202 -1.68 -3.74 1.98
N VAL A 203 -1.98 -2.54 1.47
CA VAL A 203 -2.03 -2.28 0.04
C VAL A 203 -1.32 -0.98 -0.29
N LYS A 204 -0.72 -0.92 -1.47
CA LYS A 204 -0.08 0.28 -2.00
C LYS A 204 -0.25 0.36 -3.50
N PHE A 205 -0.67 1.53 -3.97
CA PHE A 205 -0.76 1.84 -5.39
C PHE A 205 0.42 2.71 -5.80
N SER A 206 0.97 2.47 -6.98
CA SER A 206 1.88 3.38 -7.65
C SER A 206 1.23 3.79 -8.98
N ARG A 207 1.16 5.10 -9.23
CA ARG A 207 0.55 5.66 -10.43
C ARG A 207 1.62 6.22 -11.35
N ASP A 208 1.29 6.37 -12.61
CA ASP A 208 2.14 7.06 -13.59
C ASP A 208 2.43 8.48 -13.09
N ALA A 209 3.71 8.84 -13.00
CA ALA A 209 4.13 10.16 -12.54
C ALA A 209 4.15 11.20 -13.67
N GLU A 210 4.13 10.74 -14.93
CA GLU A 210 4.09 11.62 -16.09
C GLU A 210 2.63 11.89 -16.47
N LEU A 211 2.33 13.18 -16.62
CA LEU A 211 1.03 13.63 -17.07
C LEU A 211 0.94 13.47 -18.59
N ASP A 212 -0.12 12.84 -19.08
CA ASP A 212 -0.56 13.08 -20.45
C ASP A 212 -0.99 14.55 -20.52
N ILE A 213 -0.12 15.41 -21.05
CA ILE A 213 -0.49 16.77 -21.48
C ILE A 213 -1.35 16.53 -22.70
N ASP A 214 -2.66 16.55 -22.52
CA ASP A 214 -3.60 16.51 -23.63
C ASP A 214 -3.22 17.63 -24.62
N ASP A 215 -3.07 17.28 -25.89
CA ASP A 215 -2.78 18.18 -26.99
C ASP A 215 -3.96 19.13 -27.32
N ASP A 216 -4.80 19.43 -26.34
CA ASP A 216 -5.88 20.41 -26.48
C ASP A 216 -5.27 21.80 -26.66
N LEU A 217 -5.19 22.22 -27.91
CA LEU A 217 -4.63 23.52 -28.34
C LEU A 217 -5.44 24.73 -27.83
N SER A 218 -6.59 24.50 -27.17
CA SER A 218 -7.50 25.55 -26.69
C SER A 218 -7.14 26.14 -25.34
N LYS A 219 -6.30 25.44 -24.53
CA LYS A 219 -5.93 25.86 -23.17
C LYS A 219 -4.53 26.48 -23.12
N SER A 220 -4.35 27.50 -22.29
CA SER A 220 -3.06 28.12 -22.07
C SER A 220 -2.11 27.15 -21.35
N TYR A 221 -0.79 27.25 -21.62
CA TYR A 221 0.24 26.41 -21.00
C TYR A 221 0.19 26.44 -19.46
N VAL A 222 -0.14 27.61 -18.87
CA VAL A 222 -0.25 27.80 -17.42
C VAL A 222 -1.48 27.08 -16.85
N GLU A 223 -2.61 27.10 -17.57
CA GLU A 223 -3.82 26.35 -17.18
C GLU A 223 -3.59 24.85 -17.27
N LYS A 224 -2.91 24.39 -18.34
CA LYS A 224 -2.51 22.98 -18.48
C LYS A 224 -1.59 22.51 -17.34
N VAL A 225 -0.61 23.33 -16.94
CA VAL A 225 0.27 23.03 -15.81
C VAL A 225 -0.49 23.02 -14.49
N ALA A 226 -1.45 23.94 -14.29
CA ALA A 226 -2.25 24.01 -13.06
C ALA A 226 -3.25 22.84 -12.96
N GLU A 227 -3.90 22.43 -14.07
CA GLU A 227 -4.73 21.22 -14.14
C GLU A 227 -3.87 19.97 -13.95
N SER A 228 -2.72 19.88 -14.60
CA SER A 228 -1.82 18.73 -14.51
C SER A 228 -1.26 18.53 -13.09
N VAL A 229 -1.07 19.59 -12.31
CA VAL A 229 -0.71 19.49 -10.88
C VAL A 229 -1.88 18.97 -10.05
N LYS A 230 -3.13 19.27 -10.41
CA LYS A 230 -4.34 18.70 -9.80
C LYS A 230 -4.57 17.25 -10.25
N ASP A 231 -4.27 16.92 -11.49
CA ASP A 231 -4.47 15.61 -12.08
C ASP A 231 -3.39 14.56 -11.72
N ARG A 232 -2.31 14.95 -11.03
CA ARG A 232 -1.32 13.99 -10.52
C ARG A 232 -1.92 12.89 -9.63
N SER A 233 -3.06 13.15 -9.03
CA SER A 233 -3.81 12.14 -8.28
C SER A 233 -4.62 11.17 -9.17
N HIS A 234 -4.67 11.41 -10.49
CA HIS A 234 -5.48 10.66 -11.46
C HIS A 234 -4.63 9.86 -12.47
N GLY A 235 -3.31 9.81 -12.30
CA GLY A 235 -2.44 8.97 -13.11
C GLY A 235 -2.90 7.50 -13.09
N GLU A 236 -2.77 6.81 -14.23
CA GLU A 236 -3.12 5.40 -14.30
C GLU A 236 -2.31 4.56 -13.29
N ALA A 237 -2.94 3.61 -12.63
CA ALA A 237 -2.26 2.67 -11.77
C ALA A 237 -1.30 1.79 -12.60
N VAL A 238 -0.02 1.83 -12.25
CA VAL A 238 1.05 1.06 -12.93
C VAL A 238 1.58 -0.08 -12.08
N ARG A 239 1.34 -0.03 -10.76
CA ARG A 239 1.71 -1.09 -9.82
C ARG A 239 0.72 -1.14 -8.67
N PHE A 240 0.33 -2.34 -8.28
CA PHE A 240 -0.44 -2.63 -7.09
C PHE A 240 0.34 -3.66 -6.25
N VAL A 241 0.68 -3.31 -5.02
CA VAL A 241 1.35 -4.16 -4.03
C VAL A 241 0.38 -4.45 -2.91
N TYR A 242 0.30 -5.69 -2.48
CA TYR A 242 -0.67 -6.14 -1.48
C TYR A 242 -0.13 -7.33 -0.70
N ASP A 243 -0.67 -7.55 0.49
CA ASP A 243 -0.36 -8.73 1.30
C ASP A 243 -0.89 -10.00 0.61
N GLN A 244 -0.09 -11.06 0.64
CA GLN A 244 -0.39 -12.31 -0.07
C GLN A 244 -1.73 -12.94 0.36
N ASP A 245 -2.12 -12.73 1.60
CA ASP A 245 -3.30 -13.35 2.23
C ASP A 245 -4.59 -12.53 2.03
N ILE A 246 -4.53 -11.43 1.24
CA ILE A 246 -5.71 -10.60 0.96
C ILE A 246 -6.84 -11.43 0.34
N ALA A 247 -8.06 -11.27 0.85
CA ALA A 247 -9.23 -11.96 0.32
C ALA A 247 -9.47 -11.61 -1.16
N GLU A 248 -9.91 -12.58 -1.95
CA GLU A 248 -10.11 -12.44 -3.40
C GLU A 248 -11.12 -11.33 -3.75
N ASP A 249 -12.20 -11.20 -2.97
CA ASP A 249 -13.20 -10.15 -3.15
C ASP A 249 -12.63 -8.75 -2.91
N THR A 250 -11.77 -8.60 -1.90
CA THR A 250 -11.04 -7.35 -1.59
C THR A 250 -10.05 -7.01 -2.72
N PHE A 251 -9.30 -8.01 -3.17
CA PHE A 251 -8.38 -7.83 -4.30
C PHE A 251 -9.14 -7.42 -5.56
N CYS A 252 -10.21 -8.13 -5.92
CA CYS A 252 -11.01 -7.80 -7.09
C CYS A 252 -11.59 -6.38 -7.01
N LEU A 253 -12.14 -5.98 -5.87
CA LEU A 253 -12.67 -4.63 -5.67
C LEU A 253 -11.63 -3.56 -5.96
N LEU A 254 -10.40 -3.74 -5.45
CA LEU A 254 -9.32 -2.75 -5.58
C LEU A 254 -8.69 -2.75 -6.98
N TYR A 255 -8.61 -3.92 -7.63
CA TYR A 255 -7.96 -4.08 -8.93
C TYR A 255 -8.89 -3.72 -10.10
N THR A 256 -10.19 -4.04 -10.00
CA THR A 256 -11.17 -3.87 -11.09
C THR A 256 -11.89 -2.52 -11.07
N SER A 257 -11.57 -1.66 -10.11
CA SER A 257 -12.16 -0.30 -10.08
C SER A 257 -11.83 0.44 -11.38
N PRO A 258 -12.84 0.92 -12.13
CA PRO A 258 -12.61 1.54 -13.42
C PRO A 258 -11.71 2.76 -13.30
N SER A 259 -10.79 2.86 -14.23
CA SER A 259 -10.08 4.11 -14.49
C SER A 259 -11.12 5.18 -14.87
N PRO A 260 -10.92 6.47 -14.53
CA PRO A 260 -11.82 7.56 -14.93
C PRO A 260 -12.07 7.67 -16.44
N ARG A 261 -11.37 6.89 -17.27
CA ARG A 261 -11.55 6.83 -18.73
C ARG A 261 -12.52 5.73 -19.19
N ASP A 262 -13.02 4.87 -18.29
CA ASP A 262 -13.93 3.77 -18.61
C ASP A 262 -15.41 4.11 -18.26
N ALA A 263 -15.69 5.35 -17.86
CA ALA A 263 -17.03 5.88 -17.55
C ALA A 263 -17.57 6.80 -18.64
#